data_7aa6be76862f2a081024729f158fc17e
#
_entry.id   7aa6be76862f2a081024729f158fc17e
#
_cell.length_a   1.000
_cell.length_b   1.000
_cell.length_c   1.000
_cell.angle_alpha   90.00
_cell.angle_beta   90.00
_cell.angle_gamma   90.00
#
_symmetry.space_group_name_H-M   'P 1'
#
loop_
_entity.id
_entity.type
_entity.pdbx_description
1 polymer ?
#
loop_
_entity_poly.entity_id
_entity_poly.type
_entity_poly.pdbx_seq_one_letter_code
_entity_poly.pdbx_strand_id
1 'polypeptide(L)'
;MPFIHRYETDTSRPTVRQAAGDLARRTLLPAAALWAAIVGGGFLITGPLRDIPAEQELSEALEDDRTAQLVGITGFWSRAGNTEIVIALCVVISLLILWRTRQWWVAVIPAIAVSVQATVFVIATAVVGRERPDVERLDPAPPTSSYPSGHSGASMAFYLTLALLAQRIRTPLLRWGATFLCFLIPMLVSFARLYRGMHHLSDIIIGLANGVVCGLLAWWYLRRSDRSDLSADGGSTRADTA
;
A
#
# COMPACT_ATOMS: atom_id res chain seq x y z
N MET A 1 -8.45 -5.43 -19.67
CA MET A 1 -7.18 -4.78 -19.24
C MET A 1 -6.25 -5.87 -18.71
N PRO A 2 -5.14 -6.19 -19.36
CA PRO A 2 -4.31 -7.35 -19.01
C PRO A 2 -3.67 -7.24 -17.61
N PHE A 3 -3.41 -6.02 -17.12
CA PHE A 3 -2.82 -5.81 -15.81
C PHE A 3 -3.72 -6.28 -14.65
N ILE A 4 -5.00 -5.95 -14.66
CA ILE A 4 -5.94 -6.27 -13.57
C ILE A 4 -6.24 -7.77 -13.55
N HIS A 5 -6.42 -8.39 -14.73
CA HIS A 5 -6.82 -9.80 -14.89
C HIS A 5 -5.63 -10.76 -15.06
N ARG A 6 -4.39 -10.31 -14.82
CA ARG A 6 -3.16 -11.08 -15.07
C ARG A 6 -3.12 -12.46 -14.38
N TYR A 7 -3.73 -12.60 -13.21
CA TYR A 7 -3.79 -13.86 -12.47
C TYR A 7 -5.01 -14.73 -12.84
N GLU A 8 -5.87 -14.24 -13.72
CA GLU A 8 -6.98 -14.99 -14.28
C GLU A 8 -6.63 -15.54 -15.68
N THR A 9 -5.88 -14.77 -16.45
CA THR A 9 -5.45 -15.14 -17.80
C THR A 9 -4.29 -16.12 -17.81
N ASP A 10 -3.34 -15.95 -16.90
CA ASP A 10 -2.21 -16.86 -16.72
C ASP A 10 -2.40 -17.72 -15.45
N THR A 11 -2.74 -19.00 -15.63
CA THR A 11 -2.95 -19.98 -14.57
C THR A 11 -1.71 -20.81 -14.26
N SER A 12 -0.54 -20.49 -14.85
CA SER A 12 0.71 -21.22 -14.58
C SER A 12 1.06 -21.17 -13.09
N ARG A 13 1.65 -22.28 -12.60
CA ARG A 13 2.07 -22.39 -11.20
C ARG A 13 3.55 -22.06 -11.11
N PRO A 14 3.93 -20.89 -10.56
CA PRO A 14 5.35 -20.56 -10.42
C PRO A 14 5.99 -21.44 -9.34
N THR A 15 7.25 -21.80 -9.55
CA THR A 15 8.07 -22.36 -8.47
C THR A 15 8.43 -21.25 -7.48
N VAL A 16 8.73 -21.62 -6.23
CA VAL A 16 9.15 -20.65 -5.19
C VAL A 16 10.40 -19.89 -5.64
N ARG A 17 11.35 -20.56 -6.30
CA ARG A 17 12.59 -19.95 -6.80
C ARG A 17 12.31 -18.90 -7.88
N GLN A 18 11.41 -19.19 -8.82
CA GLN A 18 10.98 -18.23 -9.84
C GLN A 18 10.30 -17.01 -9.19
N ALA A 19 9.36 -17.26 -8.27
CA ALA A 19 8.66 -16.21 -7.57
C ALA A 19 9.60 -15.31 -6.75
N ALA A 20 10.61 -15.90 -6.09
CA ALA A 20 11.62 -15.15 -5.34
C ALA A 20 12.51 -14.29 -6.26
N GLY A 21 12.94 -14.81 -7.41
CA GLY A 21 13.72 -14.07 -8.40
C GLY A 21 12.91 -12.91 -9.02
N ASP A 22 11.64 -13.15 -9.31
CA ASP A 22 10.72 -12.15 -9.83
C ASP A 22 10.44 -11.05 -8.77
N LEU A 23 10.20 -11.45 -7.51
CA LEU A 23 10.03 -10.52 -6.39
C LEU A 23 11.24 -9.59 -6.24
N ALA A 24 12.45 -10.14 -6.26
CA ALA A 24 13.67 -9.34 -6.15
C ALA A 24 13.78 -8.28 -7.24
N ARG A 25 13.54 -8.65 -8.50
CA ARG A 25 13.71 -7.79 -9.67
C ARG A 25 12.54 -6.81 -9.87
N ARG A 26 11.32 -7.25 -9.63
CA ARG A 26 10.10 -6.53 -10.02
C ARG A 26 9.45 -5.78 -8.86
N THR A 27 9.85 -6.08 -7.62
CA THR A 27 9.30 -5.44 -6.43
C THR A 27 10.39 -4.81 -5.58
N LEU A 28 11.39 -5.57 -5.13
CA LEU A 28 12.39 -5.04 -4.19
C LEU A 28 13.31 -4.00 -4.83
N LEU A 29 13.75 -4.21 -6.07
CA LEU A 29 14.59 -3.23 -6.77
C LEU A 29 13.83 -1.92 -7.05
N PRO A 30 12.60 -1.90 -7.61
CA PRO A 30 11.82 -0.66 -7.71
C PRO A 30 11.46 -0.05 -6.35
N ALA A 31 11.24 -0.86 -5.30
CA ALA A 31 10.98 -0.35 -3.95
C ALA A 31 12.20 0.39 -3.37
N ALA A 32 13.42 0.00 -3.70
CA ALA A 32 14.61 0.73 -3.32
C ALA A 32 14.67 2.13 -3.98
N ALA A 33 14.28 2.22 -5.25
CA ALA A 33 14.15 3.53 -5.93
C ALA A 33 13.03 4.39 -5.32
N LEU A 34 11.90 3.78 -4.98
CA LEU A 34 10.82 4.45 -4.26
C LEU A 34 11.30 4.99 -2.91
N TRP A 35 12.02 4.17 -2.14
CA TRP A 35 12.61 4.59 -0.87
C TRP A 35 13.53 5.80 -1.05
N ALA A 36 14.43 5.78 -2.03
CA ALA A 36 15.33 6.89 -2.31
C ALA A 36 14.55 8.17 -2.66
N ALA A 37 13.46 8.06 -3.44
CA ALA A 37 12.60 9.19 -3.76
C ALA A 37 11.87 9.74 -2.52
N ILE A 38 11.35 8.86 -1.65
CA ILE A 38 10.69 9.26 -0.39
C ILE A 38 11.69 9.95 0.54
N VAL A 39 12.88 9.40 0.72
CA VAL A 39 13.93 10.02 1.55
C VAL A 39 14.39 11.37 0.97
N GLY A 40 14.60 11.45 -0.36
CA GLY A 40 14.90 12.71 -1.03
C GLY A 40 13.82 13.77 -0.83
N GLY A 41 12.54 13.39 -1.00
CA GLY A 41 11.39 14.25 -0.69
C GLY A 41 11.34 14.67 0.78
N GLY A 42 11.66 13.75 1.69
CA GLY A 42 11.76 14.02 3.11
C GLY A 42 12.81 15.09 3.44
N PHE A 43 14.00 15.00 2.86
CA PHE A 43 15.04 16.03 3.03
C PHE A 43 14.65 17.39 2.43
N LEU A 44 13.86 17.42 1.36
CA LEU A 44 13.31 18.68 0.85
C LEU A 44 12.31 19.30 1.84
N ILE A 45 11.44 18.48 2.44
CA ILE A 45 10.43 18.94 3.40
C ILE A 45 11.06 19.35 4.74
N THR A 46 12.12 18.67 5.19
CA THR A 46 12.80 19.01 6.46
C THR A 46 13.91 20.06 6.29
N GLY A 47 14.29 20.40 5.06
CA GLY A 47 15.30 21.38 4.71
C GLY A 47 14.69 22.63 4.06
N PRO A 48 14.78 22.79 2.72
CA PRO A 48 14.36 24.03 2.04
C PRO A 48 12.86 24.37 2.19
N LEU A 49 11.99 23.36 2.39
CA LEU A 49 10.55 23.50 2.54
C LEU A 49 10.10 23.26 4.00
N ARG A 50 10.99 23.43 4.94
CA ARG A 50 10.75 23.09 6.36
C ARG A 50 9.55 23.83 6.96
N ASP A 51 9.36 25.09 6.58
CA ASP A 51 8.26 25.92 7.07
C ASP A 51 7.18 25.98 6.00
N ILE A 52 6.18 25.09 6.07
CA ILE A 52 4.97 25.12 5.25
C ILE A 52 3.84 25.65 6.15
N PRO A 53 3.58 26.99 6.19
CA PRO A 53 2.62 27.57 7.14
C PRO A 53 1.23 26.94 7.01
N ALA A 54 0.79 26.64 5.80
CA ALA A 54 -0.50 26.04 5.53
C ALA A 54 -0.70 24.65 6.19
N GLU A 55 0.36 23.89 6.45
CA GLU A 55 0.25 22.58 7.16
C GLU A 55 0.04 22.79 8.66
N GLN A 56 0.72 23.77 9.24
CA GLN A 56 0.55 24.11 10.65
C GLN A 56 -0.82 24.75 10.89
N GLU A 57 -1.21 25.73 10.06
CA GLU A 57 -2.54 26.36 10.09
C GLU A 57 -3.67 25.32 9.97
N LEU A 58 -3.51 24.33 9.08
CA LEU A 58 -4.47 23.21 8.95
C LEU A 58 -4.54 22.38 10.24
N SER A 59 -3.40 22.10 10.85
CA SER A 59 -3.34 21.30 12.08
C SER A 59 -4.00 22.03 13.25
N GLU A 60 -3.77 23.34 13.38
CA GLU A 60 -4.38 24.22 14.39
C GLU A 60 -5.91 24.34 14.16
N ALA A 61 -6.34 24.57 12.92
CA ALA A 61 -7.76 24.64 12.59
C ALA A 61 -8.50 23.32 12.91
N LEU A 62 -7.85 22.16 12.66
CA LEU A 62 -8.41 20.87 13.02
C LEU A 62 -8.41 20.63 14.53
N GLU A 63 -7.49 21.22 15.27
CA GLU A 63 -7.47 21.20 16.73
C GLU A 63 -8.61 22.02 17.32
N ASP A 64 -8.82 23.24 16.85
CA ASP A 64 -9.88 24.16 17.30
C ASP A 64 -11.29 23.59 17.04
N ASP A 65 -11.45 22.87 15.92
CA ASP A 65 -12.73 22.25 15.53
C ASP A 65 -12.98 20.86 16.19
N ARG A 66 -12.22 20.49 17.22
CA ARG A 66 -12.38 19.20 17.89
C ARG A 66 -13.68 19.10 18.67
N THR A 67 -14.44 18.05 18.36
CA THR A 67 -15.66 17.67 19.09
C THR A 67 -15.52 16.27 19.68
N ALA A 68 -16.17 16.01 20.82
CA ALA A 68 -16.14 14.68 21.45
C ALA A 68 -16.57 13.55 20.50
N GLN A 69 -17.54 13.84 19.61
CA GLN A 69 -18.01 12.88 18.62
C GLN A 69 -16.91 12.55 17.57
N LEU A 70 -16.28 13.57 16.99
CA LEU A 70 -15.20 13.37 16.01
C LEU A 70 -13.96 12.74 16.64
N VAL A 71 -13.62 13.09 17.88
CA VAL A 71 -12.55 12.42 18.64
C VAL A 71 -12.82 10.93 18.79
N GLY A 72 -14.08 10.54 19.08
CA GLY A 72 -14.49 9.13 19.15
C GLY A 72 -14.40 8.41 17.81
N ILE A 73 -14.94 9.01 16.73
CA ILE A 73 -14.93 8.45 15.38
C ILE A 73 -13.49 8.31 14.85
N THR A 74 -12.69 9.36 14.96
CA THR A 74 -11.30 9.33 14.51
C THR A 74 -10.44 8.37 15.35
N GLY A 75 -10.75 8.21 16.63
CA GLY A 75 -10.13 7.21 17.50
C GLY A 75 -10.36 5.78 17.02
N PHE A 76 -11.55 5.46 16.53
CA PHE A 76 -11.83 4.15 15.93
C PHE A 76 -11.00 3.95 14.66
N TRP A 77 -11.01 4.91 13.72
CA TRP A 77 -10.27 4.79 12.46
C TRP A 77 -8.76 4.82 12.64
N SER A 78 -8.24 5.59 13.60
CA SER A 78 -6.82 5.56 13.95
C SER A 78 -6.39 4.17 14.41
N ARG A 79 -7.17 3.53 15.32
CA ARG A 79 -6.91 2.15 15.75
C ARG A 79 -7.05 1.13 14.62
N ALA A 80 -8.02 1.29 13.73
CA ALA A 80 -8.18 0.40 12.56
C ALA A 80 -6.95 0.39 11.64
N GLY A 81 -6.19 1.49 11.62
CA GLY A 81 -4.91 1.60 10.89
C GLY A 81 -3.69 1.12 11.67
N ASN A 82 -3.83 0.65 12.90
CA ASN A 82 -2.70 0.15 13.69
C ASN A 82 -2.03 -1.04 13.02
N THR A 83 -0.71 -1.11 13.15
CA THR A 83 0.13 -2.14 12.51
C THR A 83 -0.33 -3.55 12.85
N GLU A 84 -0.69 -3.82 14.11
CA GLU A 84 -1.14 -5.13 14.57
C GLU A 84 -2.44 -5.55 13.89
N ILE A 85 -3.38 -4.60 13.73
CA ILE A 85 -4.67 -4.86 13.10
C ILE A 85 -4.48 -5.11 11.60
N VAL A 86 -3.67 -4.28 10.93
CA VAL A 86 -3.38 -4.45 9.49
C VAL A 86 -2.67 -5.78 9.23
N ILE A 87 -1.70 -6.18 10.07
CA ILE A 87 -1.03 -7.47 9.97
C ILE A 87 -2.01 -8.62 10.20
N ALA A 88 -2.84 -8.56 11.24
CA ALA A 88 -3.82 -9.60 11.53
C ALA A 88 -4.81 -9.77 10.36
N LEU A 89 -5.35 -8.68 9.82
CA LEU A 89 -6.22 -8.71 8.65
C LEU A 89 -5.50 -9.26 7.42
N CYS A 90 -4.24 -8.86 7.20
CA CYS A 90 -3.43 -9.33 6.10
C CYS A 90 -3.25 -10.86 6.16
N VAL A 91 -2.93 -11.41 7.33
CA VAL A 91 -2.79 -12.86 7.53
C VAL A 91 -4.11 -13.57 7.29
N VAL A 92 -5.21 -13.11 7.90
CA VAL A 92 -6.54 -13.74 7.74
C VAL A 92 -6.96 -13.73 6.27
N ILE A 93 -6.83 -12.61 5.58
CA ILE A 93 -7.23 -12.50 4.17
C ILE A 93 -6.32 -13.36 3.28
N SER A 94 -5.02 -13.37 3.51
CA SER A 94 -4.08 -14.24 2.77
C SER A 94 -4.44 -15.72 2.93
N LEU A 95 -4.79 -16.16 4.13
CA LEU A 95 -5.23 -17.53 4.39
C LEU A 95 -6.57 -17.83 3.71
N LEU A 96 -7.52 -16.90 3.74
CA LEU A 96 -8.81 -17.04 3.05
C LEU A 96 -8.62 -17.14 1.52
N ILE A 97 -7.76 -16.32 0.93
CA ILE A 97 -7.42 -16.38 -0.50
C ILE A 97 -6.79 -17.75 -0.81
N LEU A 98 -5.83 -18.19 0.01
CA LEU A 98 -5.19 -19.49 -0.17
C LEU A 98 -6.20 -20.63 -0.09
N TRP A 99 -7.05 -20.63 0.93
CA TRP A 99 -8.09 -21.63 1.12
C TRP A 99 -9.07 -21.69 -0.06
N ARG A 100 -9.51 -20.52 -0.54
CA ARG A 100 -10.52 -20.40 -1.61
C ARG A 100 -9.97 -20.70 -2.99
N THR A 101 -8.72 -20.29 -3.28
CA THR A 101 -8.14 -20.35 -4.63
C THR A 101 -7.11 -21.48 -4.80
N ARG A 102 -6.53 -21.95 -3.69
CA ARG A 102 -5.36 -22.87 -3.70
C ARG A 102 -4.15 -22.30 -4.45
N GLN A 103 -4.11 -20.98 -4.66
CA GLN A 103 -3.06 -20.26 -5.37
C GLN A 103 -2.22 -19.47 -4.36
N TRP A 104 -1.16 -20.08 -3.82
CA TRP A 104 -0.28 -19.44 -2.84
C TRP A 104 0.34 -18.15 -3.40
N TRP A 105 0.65 -18.11 -4.69
CA TRP A 105 1.24 -16.96 -5.36
C TRP A 105 0.30 -15.74 -5.48
N VAL A 106 -0.99 -15.95 -5.36
CA VAL A 106 -1.98 -14.87 -5.24
C VAL A 106 -2.20 -14.50 -3.78
N ALA A 107 -2.22 -15.51 -2.90
CA ALA A 107 -2.45 -15.33 -1.47
C ALA A 107 -1.37 -14.47 -0.78
N VAL A 108 -0.13 -14.51 -1.26
CA VAL A 108 0.98 -13.73 -0.68
C VAL A 108 0.99 -12.25 -1.11
N ILE A 109 0.18 -11.82 -2.09
CA ILE A 109 0.20 -10.46 -2.62
C ILE A 109 -0.04 -9.40 -1.53
N PRO A 110 -1.08 -9.49 -0.67
CA PRO A 110 -1.27 -8.52 0.40
C PRO A 110 -0.09 -8.47 1.39
N ALA A 111 0.49 -9.63 1.70
CA ALA A 111 1.64 -9.72 2.59
C ALA A 111 2.89 -9.06 1.97
N ILE A 112 3.15 -9.26 0.69
CA ILE A 112 4.23 -8.58 -0.04
C ILE A 112 4.01 -7.06 0.01
N ALA A 113 2.79 -6.58 -0.29
CA ALA A 113 2.48 -5.15 -0.31
C ALA A 113 2.75 -4.48 1.03
N VAL A 114 2.22 -5.05 2.11
CA VAL A 114 2.38 -4.51 3.47
C VAL A 114 3.83 -4.60 3.93
N SER A 115 4.52 -5.72 3.68
CA SER A 115 5.91 -5.90 4.10
C SER A 115 6.86 -4.94 3.37
N VAL A 116 6.70 -4.76 2.07
CA VAL A 116 7.52 -3.82 1.28
C VAL A 116 7.25 -2.38 1.72
N GLN A 117 5.98 -2.02 1.89
CA GLN A 117 5.59 -0.69 2.39
C GLN A 117 6.19 -0.43 3.78
N ALA A 118 6.06 -1.39 4.71
CA ALA A 118 6.60 -1.25 6.06
C ALA A 118 8.13 -1.10 6.05
N THR A 119 8.83 -1.84 5.19
CA THR A 119 10.29 -1.73 5.05
C THR A 119 10.70 -0.35 4.56
N VAL A 120 10.06 0.14 3.48
CA VAL A 120 10.30 1.50 2.95
C VAL A 120 10.02 2.55 4.03
N PHE A 121 8.90 2.44 4.73
CA PHE A 121 8.51 3.33 5.83
C PHE A 121 9.54 3.34 6.95
N VAL A 122 9.89 2.17 7.52
CA VAL A 122 10.79 2.08 8.68
C VAL A 122 12.16 2.67 8.38
N ILE A 123 12.73 2.39 7.20
CA ILE A 123 14.03 2.92 6.82
C ILE A 123 13.94 4.42 6.53
N ALA A 124 12.87 4.90 5.89
CA ALA A 124 12.68 6.33 5.63
C ALA A 124 12.49 7.15 6.91
N THR A 125 11.66 6.67 7.85
CA THR A 125 11.42 7.36 9.13
C THR A 125 12.68 7.42 10.01
N ALA A 126 13.58 6.42 9.90
CA ALA A 126 14.84 6.41 10.62
C ALA A 126 15.85 7.44 10.06
N VAL A 127 15.72 7.82 8.79
CA VAL A 127 16.67 8.70 8.09
C VAL A 127 16.22 10.16 8.08
N VAL A 128 14.90 10.43 7.87
CA VAL A 128 14.40 11.80 7.63
C VAL A 128 14.24 12.63 8.91
N GLY A 129 13.78 12.04 10.01
CA GLY A 129 13.77 12.71 11.32
C GLY A 129 12.82 13.91 11.45
N ARG A 130 11.66 13.95 10.77
CA ARG A 130 10.70 15.08 10.84
C ARG A 130 9.96 15.12 12.17
N GLU A 131 9.83 16.28 12.76
CA GLU A 131 8.98 16.53 13.94
C GLU A 131 7.49 16.42 13.57
N ARG A 132 6.65 16.19 14.58
CA ARG A 132 5.19 16.16 14.40
C ARG A 132 4.60 17.55 14.49
N PRO A 133 3.33 17.77 14.01
CA PRO A 133 2.65 19.06 14.18
C PRO A 133 2.69 19.54 15.63
N ASP A 134 2.84 20.86 15.80
CA ASP A 134 2.85 21.50 17.13
C ASP A 134 1.40 21.78 17.59
N VAL A 135 0.67 20.70 17.87
CA VAL A 135 -0.69 20.67 18.39
C VAL A 135 -0.83 19.53 19.39
N GLU A 136 -1.88 19.55 20.21
CA GLU A 136 -2.18 18.43 21.12
C GLU A 136 -2.39 17.12 20.36
N ARG A 137 -1.66 16.08 20.74
CA ARG A 137 -1.77 14.75 20.15
C ARG A 137 -2.76 13.88 20.92
N LEU A 138 -3.78 13.39 20.21
CA LEU A 138 -4.81 12.53 20.80
C LEU A 138 -4.44 11.04 20.86
N ASP A 139 -3.31 10.63 20.28
CA ASP A 139 -2.77 9.28 20.35
C ASP A 139 -1.35 9.28 20.91
N PRO A 140 -0.91 8.18 21.56
CA PRO A 140 0.50 8.00 21.93
C PRO A 140 1.39 8.05 20.68
N ALA A 141 2.38 8.93 20.69
CA ALA A 141 3.33 9.07 19.61
C ALA A 141 4.57 8.18 19.87
N PRO A 142 4.93 7.26 18.96
CA PRO A 142 6.21 6.57 19.06
C PRO A 142 7.35 7.60 18.89
N PRO A 143 8.55 7.33 19.44
CA PRO A 143 9.71 8.22 19.34
C PRO A 143 10.35 8.12 17.93
N THR A 144 9.52 8.20 16.89
CA THR A 144 9.95 8.13 15.47
C THR A 144 9.51 9.38 14.74
N SER A 145 10.12 9.63 13.59
CA SER A 145 9.74 10.70 12.67
C SER A 145 8.24 10.68 12.36
N SER A 146 7.65 11.87 12.14
CA SER A 146 6.30 11.96 11.60
C SER A 146 6.22 11.51 10.14
N TYR A 147 7.30 11.66 9.38
CA TYR A 147 7.38 11.42 7.95
C TYR A 147 8.06 10.09 7.60
N PRO A 148 7.49 9.37 6.62
CA PRO A 148 6.13 9.47 6.08
C PRO A 148 5.10 8.82 7.04
N SER A 149 3.78 8.96 6.78
CA SER A 149 2.76 8.30 7.61
C SER A 149 2.71 6.78 7.37
N GLY A 150 3.09 6.00 8.38
CA GLY A 150 3.05 4.54 8.33
C GLY A 150 1.63 3.97 8.27
N HIS A 151 0.69 4.51 9.06
CA HIS A 151 -0.72 4.09 9.09
C HIS A 151 -1.40 4.28 7.73
N SER A 152 -1.22 5.46 7.11
CA SER A 152 -1.77 5.76 5.78
C SER A 152 -1.19 4.83 4.71
N GLY A 153 0.14 4.61 4.75
CA GLY A 153 0.82 3.75 3.79
C GLY A 153 0.42 2.28 3.91
N ALA A 154 0.43 1.72 5.12
CA ALA A 154 0.09 0.31 5.35
C ALA A 154 -1.37 0.01 4.98
N SER A 155 -2.30 0.89 5.41
CA SER A 155 -3.71 0.77 5.03
C SER A 155 -3.88 0.83 3.52
N MET A 156 -3.28 1.81 2.84
CA MET A 156 -3.39 1.94 1.38
C MET A 156 -2.79 0.73 0.66
N ALA A 157 -1.60 0.26 1.04
CA ALA A 157 -0.96 -0.91 0.43
C ALA A 157 -1.84 -2.15 0.54
N PHE A 158 -2.38 -2.42 1.73
CA PHE A 158 -3.25 -3.56 1.98
C PHE A 158 -4.56 -3.45 1.19
N TYR A 159 -5.33 -2.37 1.37
CA TYR A 159 -6.65 -2.23 0.77
C TYR A 159 -6.59 -2.09 -0.76
N LEU A 160 -5.52 -1.51 -1.33
CA LEU A 160 -5.35 -1.49 -2.78
C LEU A 160 -5.22 -2.90 -3.36
N THR A 161 -4.47 -3.80 -2.70
CA THR A 161 -4.41 -5.19 -3.17
C THR A 161 -5.76 -5.89 -3.10
N LEU A 162 -6.58 -5.58 -2.09
CA LEU A 162 -7.96 -6.09 -1.99
C LEU A 162 -8.85 -5.49 -3.08
N ALA A 163 -8.71 -4.20 -3.41
CA ALA A 163 -9.45 -3.56 -4.51
C ALA A 163 -9.14 -4.24 -5.86
N LEU A 164 -7.87 -4.57 -6.09
CA LEU A 164 -7.45 -5.30 -7.30
C LEU A 164 -8.00 -6.74 -7.32
N LEU A 165 -8.02 -7.42 -6.17
CA LEU A 165 -8.63 -8.75 -6.05
C LEU A 165 -10.15 -8.70 -6.19
N ALA A 166 -10.80 -7.63 -5.73
CA ALA A 166 -12.24 -7.44 -5.86
C ALA A 166 -12.72 -7.36 -7.32
N GLN A 167 -11.82 -7.01 -8.26
CA GLN A 167 -12.15 -7.00 -9.69
C GLN A 167 -12.55 -8.39 -10.24
N ARG A 168 -12.23 -9.47 -9.50
CA ARG A 168 -12.67 -10.83 -9.81
C ARG A 168 -14.13 -11.12 -9.44
N ILE A 169 -14.78 -10.23 -8.69
CA ILE A 169 -16.18 -10.37 -8.30
C ILE A 169 -17.05 -10.17 -9.55
N ARG A 170 -17.85 -11.18 -9.88
CA ARG A 170 -18.70 -11.16 -11.08
C ARG A 170 -19.86 -10.16 -10.98
N THR A 171 -20.44 -10.02 -9.77
CA THR A 171 -21.56 -9.11 -9.52
C THR A 171 -21.07 -7.65 -9.49
N PRO A 172 -21.49 -6.78 -10.44
CA PRO A 172 -20.96 -5.42 -10.54
C PRO A 172 -21.15 -4.60 -9.27
N LEU A 173 -22.34 -4.68 -8.65
CA LEU A 173 -22.65 -3.93 -7.42
C LEU A 173 -21.70 -4.30 -6.28
N LEU A 174 -21.45 -5.60 -6.05
CA LEU A 174 -20.53 -6.06 -5.01
C LEU A 174 -19.08 -5.69 -5.34
N ARG A 175 -18.69 -5.79 -6.60
CA ARG A 175 -17.35 -5.39 -7.06
C ARG A 175 -17.06 -3.93 -6.80
N TRP A 176 -17.97 -3.05 -7.24
CA TRP A 176 -17.78 -1.61 -7.06
C TRP A 176 -17.93 -1.17 -5.61
N GLY A 177 -18.86 -1.78 -4.85
CA GLY A 177 -19.01 -1.56 -3.41
C GLY A 177 -17.74 -1.95 -2.64
N ALA A 178 -17.18 -3.14 -2.91
CA ALA A 178 -15.93 -3.59 -2.30
C ALA A 178 -14.75 -2.67 -2.68
N THR A 179 -14.65 -2.29 -3.96
CA THR A 179 -13.60 -1.37 -4.43
C THR A 179 -13.71 -0.01 -3.74
N PHE A 180 -14.92 0.54 -3.64
CA PHE A 180 -15.18 1.81 -2.94
C PHE A 180 -14.73 1.74 -1.47
N LEU A 181 -15.12 0.69 -0.76
CA LEU A 181 -14.72 0.50 0.64
C LEU A 181 -13.20 0.37 0.79
N CYS A 182 -12.55 -0.33 -0.13
CA CYS A 182 -11.10 -0.45 -0.13
C CYS A 182 -10.36 0.88 -0.32
N PHE A 183 -10.95 1.88 -0.97
CA PHE A 183 -10.38 3.23 -1.04
C PHE A 183 -10.85 4.12 0.11
N LEU A 184 -12.08 3.98 0.56
CA LEU A 184 -12.63 4.78 1.65
C LEU A 184 -11.88 4.55 2.97
N ILE A 185 -11.59 3.29 3.32
CA ILE A 185 -10.96 2.96 4.61
C ILE A 185 -9.58 3.62 4.78
N PRO A 186 -8.62 3.53 3.83
CA PRO A 186 -7.35 4.25 3.94
C PRO A 186 -7.52 5.76 4.05
N MET A 187 -8.53 6.35 3.39
CA MET A 187 -8.81 7.78 3.50
C MET A 187 -9.30 8.15 4.91
N LEU A 188 -10.19 7.34 5.51
CA LEU A 188 -10.68 7.55 6.88
C LEU A 188 -9.55 7.38 7.92
N VAL A 189 -8.68 6.38 7.73
CA VAL A 189 -7.47 6.23 8.57
C VAL A 189 -6.57 7.45 8.43
N SER A 190 -6.32 7.91 7.22
CA SER A 190 -5.46 9.06 6.93
C SER A 190 -6.02 10.35 7.52
N PHE A 191 -7.31 10.60 7.35
CA PHE A 191 -8.00 11.73 7.98
C PHE A 191 -7.91 11.65 9.50
N ALA A 192 -8.11 10.46 10.09
CA ALA A 192 -7.98 10.29 11.53
C ALA A 192 -6.58 10.66 12.03
N ARG A 193 -5.52 10.29 11.32
CA ARG A 193 -4.14 10.63 11.70
C ARG A 193 -3.85 12.13 11.62
N LEU A 194 -4.44 12.83 10.63
CA LEU A 194 -4.36 14.27 10.49
C LEU A 194 -5.12 14.97 11.63
N TYR A 195 -6.40 14.65 11.81
CA TYR A 195 -7.29 15.22 12.83
C TYR A 195 -6.76 15.05 14.27
N ARG A 196 -6.06 13.96 14.52
CA ARG A 196 -5.49 13.62 15.84
C ARG A 196 -4.10 14.23 16.09
N GLY A 197 -3.63 15.15 15.24
CA GLY A 197 -2.35 15.84 15.39
C GLY A 197 -1.12 14.96 15.28
N MET A 198 -1.23 13.81 14.58
CA MET A 198 -0.14 12.83 14.52
C MET A 198 0.79 13.03 13.33
N HIS A 199 0.33 13.64 12.27
CA HIS A 199 1.05 13.81 11.01
C HIS A 199 0.64 15.12 10.33
N HIS A 200 1.57 15.72 9.59
CA HIS A 200 1.26 16.78 8.64
C HIS A 200 0.58 16.22 7.40
N LEU A 201 -0.04 17.06 6.60
CA LEU A 201 -0.73 16.65 5.37
C LEU A 201 0.22 15.98 4.38
N SER A 202 1.42 16.53 4.20
CA SER A 202 2.44 15.94 3.31
C SER A 202 2.90 14.55 3.77
N ASP A 203 3.01 14.30 5.09
CA ASP A 203 3.36 12.96 5.61
C ASP A 203 2.34 11.92 5.17
N ILE A 204 1.05 12.32 5.17
CA ILE A 204 -0.07 11.48 4.78
C ILE A 204 -0.06 11.22 3.27
N ILE A 205 0.11 12.28 2.47
CA ILE A 205 0.14 12.16 1.00
C ILE A 205 1.27 11.23 0.56
N ILE A 206 2.48 11.40 1.12
CA ILE A 206 3.61 10.53 0.80
C ILE A 206 3.41 9.12 1.35
N GLY A 207 2.81 8.98 2.54
CA GLY A 207 2.42 7.67 3.07
C GLY A 207 1.46 6.93 2.14
N LEU A 208 0.39 7.60 1.68
CA LEU A 208 -0.57 7.04 0.72
C LEU A 208 0.10 6.68 -0.61
N ALA A 209 0.96 7.56 -1.14
CA ALA A 209 1.73 7.30 -2.37
C ALA A 209 2.64 6.07 -2.21
N ASN A 210 3.36 5.95 -1.08
CA ASN A 210 4.13 4.76 -0.74
C ASN A 210 3.25 3.50 -0.77
N GLY A 211 2.07 3.55 -0.13
CA GLY A 211 1.12 2.44 -0.11
C GLY A 211 0.62 2.06 -1.51
N VAL A 212 0.28 3.04 -2.34
CA VAL A 212 -0.15 2.80 -3.73
C VAL A 212 0.94 2.11 -4.53
N VAL A 213 2.16 2.66 -4.51
CA VAL A 213 3.27 2.08 -5.30
C VAL A 213 3.61 0.68 -4.80
N CYS A 214 3.70 0.46 -3.49
CA CYS A 214 3.98 -0.87 -2.94
C CYS A 214 2.87 -1.89 -3.26
N GLY A 215 1.60 -1.48 -3.21
CA GLY A 215 0.47 -2.32 -3.62
C GLY A 215 0.53 -2.71 -5.11
N LEU A 216 0.87 -1.75 -5.99
CA LEU A 216 1.05 -2.01 -7.42
C LEU A 216 2.27 -2.90 -7.70
N LEU A 217 3.40 -2.67 -7.01
CA LEU A 217 4.59 -3.52 -7.12
C LEU A 217 4.31 -4.94 -6.66
N ALA A 218 3.58 -5.11 -5.56
CA ALA A 218 3.16 -6.42 -5.08
C ALA A 218 2.20 -7.11 -6.06
N TRP A 219 1.28 -6.38 -6.68
CA TRP A 219 0.43 -6.94 -7.72
C TRP A 219 1.22 -7.38 -8.94
N TRP A 220 2.31 -6.70 -9.25
CA TRP A 220 3.18 -6.95 -10.40
C TRP A 220 4.37 -7.89 -10.09
N TYR A 221 4.47 -8.44 -8.90
CA TYR A 221 5.67 -9.14 -8.45
C TYR A 221 6.07 -10.34 -9.30
N LEU A 222 5.11 -11.10 -9.87
CA LEU A 222 5.39 -12.22 -10.76
C LEU A 222 5.47 -11.82 -12.23
N ARG A 223 6.43 -12.42 -12.93
CA ARG A 223 6.40 -12.43 -14.40
C ARG A 223 5.28 -13.37 -14.85
N ARG A 224 4.34 -12.87 -15.64
CA ARG A 224 3.27 -13.63 -16.27
C ARG A 224 3.41 -13.48 -17.78
N SER A 225 3.39 -14.61 -18.54
CA SER A 225 3.35 -14.60 -19.99
C SER A 225 1.94 -14.26 -20.47
N ASP A 226 1.82 -13.39 -21.44
CA ASP A 226 0.59 -13.31 -22.23
C ASP A 226 0.50 -14.55 -23.10
N ARG A 227 -0.68 -15.15 -23.21
CA ARG A 227 -0.92 -16.34 -24.07
C ARG A 227 -0.56 -16.11 -25.54
N SER A 228 -0.42 -14.86 -25.96
CA SER A 228 0.03 -14.50 -27.31
C SER A 228 1.45 -14.95 -27.63
N ASP A 229 2.33 -15.08 -26.63
CA ASP A 229 3.72 -15.48 -26.86
C ASP A 229 3.85 -17.01 -27.09
N LEU A 230 2.91 -17.80 -26.57
CA LEU A 230 2.93 -19.27 -26.71
C LEU A 230 2.42 -19.75 -28.08
N SER A 231 1.65 -18.92 -28.80
CA SER A 231 1.17 -19.22 -30.15
C SER A 231 2.19 -18.88 -31.25
N ALA A 232 3.14 -17.99 -30.95
CA ALA A 232 4.18 -17.61 -31.91
C ALA A 232 5.32 -18.62 -31.98
N ASP A 233 5.62 -19.33 -30.87
CA ASP A 233 6.72 -20.30 -30.81
C ASP A 233 6.33 -21.72 -31.30
N GLY A 234 5.02 -22.01 -31.38
CA GLY A 234 4.49 -23.29 -31.85
C GLY A 234 4.37 -23.41 -33.37
N GLY A 235 4.61 -22.34 -34.12
CA GLY A 235 4.42 -22.28 -35.58
C GLY A 235 5.67 -22.55 -36.43
N SER A 236 6.86 -22.63 -35.82
CA SER A 236 8.13 -22.64 -36.55
C SER A 236 8.75 -24.04 -36.79
N THR A 237 8.13 -25.14 -36.32
CA THR A 237 8.74 -26.47 -36.41
C THR A 237 7.98 -27.45 -37.29
N ARG A 238 7.29 -27.01 -38.35
CA ARG A 238 6.68 -27.91 -39.33
C ARG A 238 6.76 -27.35 -40.75
N ALA A 239 7.96 -27.26 -41.27
CA ALA A 239 8.16 -27.14 -42.74
C ALA A 239 9.65 -27.41 -43.08
N ASP A 240 10.13 -28.64 -42.83
CA ASP A 240 11.32 -29.20 -43.50
C ASP A 240 11.35 -30.72 -43.30
N THR A 241 10.43 -31.45 -43.97
CA THR A 241 10.62 -32.84 -44.42
C THR A 241 9.55 -33.12 -45.47
N ALA A 242 9.83 -32.83 -46.73
CA ALA A 242 9.30 -33.49 -47.91
C ALA A 242 10.34 -33.47 -49.03
#